data_abe7bd8c4fb6fefd422e72b3d559f367
#
_entry.id   abe7bd8c4fb6fefd422e72b3d559f367
#
_cell.length_a   1.000
_cell.length_b   1.000
_cell.length_c   1.000
_cell.angle_alpha   90.00
_cell.angle_beta   90.00
_cell.angle_gamma   90.00
#
_symmetry.space_group_name_H-M   'P 1'
#
loop_
_entity.id
_entity.type
_entity.pdbx_description
1 polymer ?
#
loop_
_entity_poly.entity_id
_entity_poly.type
_entity_poly.pdbx_seq_one_letter_code
_entity_poly.pdbx_strand_id
1 'polypeptide(L)'
;MTQKPVHESQDHRQLIWEALKRALAPVSRADIRAATGIAPSTISNYLMALVAGGIVEKEDLEGGPFYRLLRDTGFHAPRLKADGTPVKSGSGSVNLWRSMRMLKQFSARDLAAHSSTSETEVTENHAKVYCSHLLAAGYLRVVQKASPPRRSAIYRLIRDTGPVPPKTQRVQQVYDPNTGEVHAAGGAR
;
A
#
# COMPACT_ATOMS: atom_id res chain seq x y z
N MET A 1 -12.25 15.48 8.41
CA MET A 1 -12.47 14.21 7.66
C MET A 1 -11.79 13.09 8.44
N THR A 2 -12.56 12.22 9.05
CA THR A 2 -12.06 11.11 9.88
C THR A 2 -11.50 10.03 8.96
N GLN A 3 -10.21 9.75 9.02
CA GLN A 3 -9.63 8.63 8.29
C GLN A 3 -10.14 7.31 8.89
N LYS A 4 -10.90 6.55 8.10
CA LYS A 4 -11.30 5.18 8.49
C LYS A 4 -10.06 4.31 8.69
N PRO A 5 -10.05 3.38 9.66
CA PRO A 5 -9.00 2.38 9.79
C PRO A 5 -8.78 1.64 8.46
N VAL A 6 -7.53 1.36 8.13
CA VAL A 6 -7.17 0.76 6.81
C VAL A 6 -7.82 -0.62 6.60
N HIS A 7 -8.13 -1.35 7.67
CA HIS A 7 -8.83 -2.64 7.59
C HIS A 7 -10.31 -2.51 7.22
N GLU A 8 -10.92 -1.32 7.40
CA GLU A 8 -12.29 -1.03 6.99
C GLU A 8 -12.38 -0.32 5.63
N SER A 9 -11.26 0.14 5.10
CA SER A 9 -11.23 0.76 3.79
C SER A 9 -11.10 -0.31 2.71
N GLN A 10 -12.18 -0.55 1.97
CA GLN A 10 -12.07 -1.29 0.70
C GLN A 10 -11.06 -0.59 -0.20
N ASP A 11 -10.17 -1.35 -0.82
CA ASP A 11 -9.24 -0.78 -1.81
C ASP A 11 -10.03 -0.50 -3.10
N HIS A 12 -10.63 0.70 -3.18
CA HIS A 12 -11.45 1.14 -4.30
C HIS A 12 -10.73 0.99 -5.64
N ARG A 13 -9.40 1.18 -5.67
CA ARG A 13 -8.61 1.00 -6.88
C ARG A 13 -8.60 -0.45 -7.33
N GLN A 14 -8.47 -1.38 -6.40
CA GLN A 14 -8.47 -2.80 -6.70
C GLN A 14 -9.83 -3.24 -7.26
N LEU A 15 -10.93 -2.78 -6.68
CA LEU A 15 -12.27 -3.10 -7.18
C LEU A 15 -12.50 -2.55 -8.59
N ILE A 16 -12.09 -1.30 -8.86
CA ILE A 16 -12.20 -0.70 -10.21
C ILE A 16 -11.31 -1.47 -11.20
N TRP A 17 -10.09 -1.83 -10.80
CA TRP A 17 -9.15 -2.59 -11.61
C TRP A 17 -9.70 -3.96 -11.99
N GLU A 18 -10.27 -4.67 -11.05
CA GLU A 18 -10.91 -5.97 -11.29
C GLU A 18 -12.15 -5.85 -12.19
N ALA A 19 -12.94 -4.79 -12.04
CA ALA A 19 -14.07 -4.53 -12.94
C ALA A 19 -13.60 -4.32 -14.38
N LEU A 20 -12.56 -3.52 -14.60
CA LEU A 20 -11.94 -3.32 -15.91
C LEU A 20 -11.39 -4.62 -16.51
N LYS A 21 -10.75 -5.46 -15.71
CA LYS A 21 -10.18 -6.73 -16.18
C LYS A 21 -11.23 -7.79 -16.54
N ARG A 22 -12.37 -7.77 -15.86
CA ARG A 22 -13.49 -8.70 -16.13
C ARG A 22 -14.29 -8.29 -17.38
N ALA A 23 -14.18 -7.05 -17.80
CA ALA A 23 -14.94 -6.54 -18.92
C ALA A 23 -14.41 -7.09 -20.24
N LEU A 24 -15.32 -7.66 -21.06
CA LEU A 24 -15.02 -8.16 -22.41
C LEU A 24 -15.14 -7.07 -23.47
N ALA A 25 -15.70 -5.92 -23.12
CA ALA A 25 -15.94 -4.77 -23.99
C ALA A 25 -15.62 -3.46 -23.22
N PRO A 26 -15.49 -2.31 -23.91
CA PRO A 26 -15.35 -1.03 -23.24
C PRO A 26 -16.50 -0.78 -22.26
N VAL A 27 -16.18 -0.29 -21.07
CA VAL A 27 -17.14 -0.05 -19.97
C VAL A 27 -17.31 1.43 -19.68
N SER A 28 -18.51 1.84 -19.33
CA SER A 28 -18.77 3.19 -18.85
C SER A 28 -18.49 3.35 -17.36
N ARG A 29 -18.43 4.59 -16.90
CA ARG A 29 -18.35 4.88 -15.44
C ARG A 29 -19.57 4.36 -14.68
N ALA A 30 -20.73 4.34 -15.34
CA ALA A 30 -21.97 3.82 -14.75
C ALA A 30 -21.89 2.31 -14.50
N ASP A 31 -21.34 1.56 -15.46
CA ASP A 31 -21.15 0.11 -15.33
C ASP A 31 -20.19 -0.22 -14.17
N ILE A 32 -19.06 0.50 -14.08
CA ILE A 32 -18.10 0.33 -12.98
C ILE A 32 -18.76 0.67 -11.64
N ARG A 33 -19.57 1.74 -11.57
CA ARG A 33 -20.32 2.10 -10.38
C ARG A 33 -21.31 1.01 -9.97
N ALA A 34 -22.05 0.50 -10.93
CA ALA A 34 -23.03 -0.58 -10.70
C ALA A 34 -22.34 -1.84 -10.16
N ALA A 35 -21.16 -2.19 -10.69
CA ALA A 35 -20.40 -3.36 -10.28
C ALA A 35 -19.68 -3.22 -8.93
N THR A 36 -19.33 -1.98 -8.53
CA THR A 36 -18.43 -1.75 -7.37
C THR A 36 -19.06 -0.96 -6.22
N GLY A 37 -20.17 -0.23 -6.47
CA GLY A 37 -20.77 0.69 -5.50
C GLY A 37 -19.93 1.94 -5.18
N ILE A 38 -18.83 2.19 -5.89
CA ILE A 38 -17.89 3.28 -5.62
C ILE A 38 -18.45 4.61 -6.13
N ALA A 39 -18.13 5.70 -5.40
CA ALA A 39 -18.55 7.05 -5.78
C ALA A 39 -17.99 7.46 -7.16
N PRO A 40 -18.79 8.13 -8.03
CA PRO A 40 -18.39 8.49 -9.40
C PRO A 40 -17.09 9.33 -9.46
N SER A 41 -16.87 10.22 -8.51
CA SER A 41 -15.65 11.04 -8.45
C SER A 41 -14.39 10.20 -8.24
N THR A 42 -14.47 9.19 -7.38
CA THR A 42 -13.36 8.24 -7.13
C THR A 42 -13.05 7.41 -8.37
N ILE A 43 -14.09 6.90 -9.04
CA ILE A 43 -13.95 6.16 -10.31
C ILE A 43 -13.31 7.06 -11.36
N SER A 44 -13.84 8.28 -11.58
CA SER A 44 -13.33 9.22 -12.57
C SER A 44 -11.85 9.55 -12.35
N ASN A 45 -11.46 9.89 -11.11
CA ASN A 45 -10.08 10.24 -10.79
C ASN A 45 -9.12 9.09 -11.07
N TYR A 46 -9.52 7.87 -10.75
CA TYR A 46 -8.66 6.72 -11.00
C TYR A 46 -8.58 6.36 -12.50
N LEU A 47 -9.71 6.39 -13.23
CA LEU A 47 -9.73 6.16 -14.67
C LEU A 47 -8.88 7.19 -15.42
N MET A 48 -8.96 8.47 -15.05
CA MET A 48 -8.11 9.52 -15.66
C MET A 48 -6.63 9.27 -15.43
N ALA A 49 -6.24 8.81 -14.25
CA ALA A 49 -4.86 8.43 -13.98
C ALA A 49 -4.41 7.21 -14.80
N LEU A 50 -5.29 6.22 -15.01
CA LEU A 50 -5.01 5.05 -15.86
C LEU A 50 -4.88 5.45 -17.34
N VAL A 51 -5.70 6.38 -17.81
CA VAL A 51 -5.64 6.93 -19.18
C VAL A 51 -4.33 7.70 -19.36
N ALA A 52 -4.00 8.60 -18.44
CA ALA A 52 -2.74 9.36 -18.48
C ALA A 52 -1.51 8.44 -18.43
N GLY A 53 -1.60 7.30 -17.76
CA GLY A 53 -0.55 6.28 -17.69
C GLY A 53 -0.52 5.32 -18.89
N GLY A 54 -1.38 5.48 -19.89
CA GLY A 54 -1.45 4.61 -21.07
C GLY A 54 -1.84 3.15 -20.76
N ILE A 55 -2.59 2.95 -19.68
CA ILE A 55 -3.04 1.62 -19.24
C ILE A 55 -4.46 1.34 -19.72
N VAL A 56 -5.26 2.40 -19.82
CA VAL A 56 -6.66 2.38 -20.25
C VAL A 56 -6.81 3.40 -21.37
N GLU A 57 -7.57 3.07 -22.38
CA GLU A 57 -8.01 3.98 -23.44
C GLU A 57 -9.41 4.51 -23.12
N LYS A 58 -9.60 5.80 -23.38
CA LYS A 58 -10.91 6.44 -23.32
C LYS A 58 -11.44 6.60 -24.72
N GLU A 59 -12.61 6.07 -24.98
CA GLU A 59 -13.35 6.19 -26.24
C GLU A 59 -14.62 7.02 -25.98
N ASP A 60 -14.84 8.08 -26.73
CA ASP A 60 -16.06 8.88 -26.66
C ASP A 60 -17.09 8.31 -27.67
N LEU A 61 -18.03 7.51 -27.16
CA LEU A 61 -19.09 6.86 -27.93
C LEU A 61 -20.44 7.55 -27.66
N GLU A 62 -21.45 7.20 -28.45
CA GLU A 62 -22.83 7.60 -28.16
C GLU A 62 -23.24 7.09 -26.76
N GLY A 63 -23.65 8.02 -25.89
CA GLY A 63 -23.95 7.73 -24.48
C GLY A 63 -22.86 8.12 -23.52
N GLY A 64 -21.69 8.62 -23.98
CA GLY A 64 -20.61 9.16 -23.12
C GLY A 64 -19.28 8.43 -23.24
N PRO A 65 -18.35 8.70 -22.32
CA PRO A 65 -17.05 8.10 -22.36
C PRO A 65 -17.06 6.64 -21.88
N PHE A 66 -16.46 5.77 -22.70
CA PHE A 66 -16.20 4.37 -22.41
C PHE A 66 -14.69 4.16 -22.19
N TYR A 67 -14.33 3.12 -21.46
CA TYR A 67 -12.96 2.83 -21.04
C TYR A 67 -12.62 1.39 -21.38
N ARG A 68 -11.49 1.19 -22.06
CA ARG A 68 -11.00 -0.12 -22.48
C ARG A 68 -9.61 -0.35 -21.90
N LEU A 69 -9.38 -1.51 -21.32
CA LEU A 69 -8.08 -1.91 -20.83
C LEU A 69 -7.13 -2.18 -22.02
N LEU A 70 -6.02 -1.43 -22.11
CA LEU A 70 -4.98 -1.64 -23.12
C LEU A 70 -3.90 -2.59 -22.62
N ARG A 71 -3.56 -2.48 -21.33
CA ARG A 71 -2.45 -3.24 -20.76
C ARG A 71 -2.79 -3.76 -19.36
N ASP A 72 -2.80 -5.08 -19.20
CA ASP A 72 -2.89 -5.70 -17.88
C ASP A 72 -1.51 -5.63 -17.19
N THR A 73 -1.44 -4.90 -16.07
CA THR A 73 -0.22 -4.76 -15.26
C THR A 73 -0.10 -5.81 -14.15
N GLY A 74 -1.02 -6.78 -14.13
CA GLY A 74 -1.02 -7.89 -13.18
C GLY A 74 -2.17 -7.85 -12.16
N PHE A 75 -2.01 -8.61 -11.09
CA PHE A 75 -3.07 -8.80 -10.08
C PHE A 75 -3.40 -7.49 -9.35
N HIS A 76 -2.38 -6.74 -8.96
CA HIS A 76 -2.57 -5.53 -8.17
C HIS A 76 -2.88 -4.31 -9.03
N ALA A 77 -3.87 -3.53 -8.60
CA ALA A 77 -4.24 -2.27 -9.21
C ALA A 77 -3.04 -1.29 -9.27
N PRO A 78 -2.73 -0.73 -10.43
CA PRO A 78 -1.65 0.26 -10.57
C PRO A 78 -1.86 1.46 -9.66
N ARG A 79 -0.81 1.86 -8.95
CA ARG A 79 -0.82 3.07 -8.12
C ARG A 79 -0.22 4.20 -8.92
N LEU A 80 -1.06 5.10 -9.41
CA LEU A 80 -0.67 6.23 -10.26
C LEU A 80 -0.98 7.55 -9.57
N LYS A 81 -0.21 8.57 -9.90
CA LYS A 81 -0.57 9.98 -9.69
C LYS A 81 -1.57 10.40 -10.76
N ALA A 82 -2.13 11.61 -10.61
CA ALA A 82 -3.08 12.16 -11.58
C ALA A 82 -2.49 12.32 -13.01
N ASP A 83 -1.18 12.52 -13.10
CA ASP A 83 -0.42 12.61 -14.35
C ASP A 83 -0.07 11.26 -14.99
N GLY A 84 -0.54 10.16 -14.42
CA GLY A 84 -0.27 8.80 -14.89
C GLY A 84 1.08 8.22 -14.46
N THR A 85 1.91 8.99 -13.75
CA THR A 85 3.20 8.47 -13.28
C THR A 85 3.03 7.51 -12.09
N PRO A 86 3.81 6.41 -12.02
CA PRO A 86 3.71 5.47 -10.90
C PRO A 86 4.02 6.11 -9.55
N VAL A 87 3.21 5.80 -8.54
CA VAL A 87 3.46 6.20 -7.16
C VAL A 87 4.52 5.30 -6.55
N LYS A 88 5.70 5.83 -6.32
CA LYS A 88 6.83 5.09 -5.69
C LYS A 88 6.68 4.95 -4.17
N SER A 89 5.83 5.73 -3.51
CA SER A 89 5.63 5.65 -2.06
C SER A 89 5.05 4.30 -1.64
N GLY A 90 5.65 3.68 -0.64
CA GLY A 90 5.26 2.36 -0.13
C GLY A 90 5.94 1.17 -0.82
N SER A 91 6.59 1.35 -1.97
CA SER A 91 7.37 0.28 -2.62
C SER A 91 8.51 -0.22 -1.73
N GLY A 92 9.16 0.66 -0.98
CA GLY A 92 10.19 0.29 -0.01
C GLY A 92 9.69 -0.71 1.04
N SER A 93 8.50 -0.52 1.61
CA SER A 93 7.93 -1.47 2.58
C SER A 93 7.55 -2.81 1.93
N VAL A 94 7.10 -2.79 0.68
CA VAL A 94 6.83 -4.01 -0.10
C VAL A 94 8.13 -4.80 -0.33
N ASN A 95 9.20 -4.12 -0.73
CA ASN A 95 10.51 -4.73 -0.93
C ASN A 95 11.08 -5.27 0.39
N LEU A 96 11.00 -4.49 1.48
CA LEU A 96 11.42 -4.93 2.82
C LEU A 96 10.69 -6.21 3.25
N TRP A 97 9.38 -6.25 3.11
CA TRP A 97 8.59 -7.43 3.49
C TRP A 97 8.94 -8.66 2.65
N ARG A 98 9.10 -8.49 1.34
CA ARG A 98 9.54 -9.56 0.43
C ARG A 98 10.91 -10.11 0.86
N SER A 99 11.88 -9.22 1.13
CA SER A 99 13.22 -9.60 1.58
C SER A 99 13.19 -10.30 2.94
N MET A 100 12.37 -9.87 3.89
CA MET A 100 12.18 -10.55 5.19
C MET A 100 11.69 -11.98 5.02
N ARG A 101 10.73 -12.19 4.11
CA ARG A 101 10.19 -13.52 3.82
C ARG A 101 11.21 -14.44 3.14
N MET A 102 12.10 -13.90 2.33
CA MET A 102 13.18 -14.65 1.67
C MET A 102 14.31 -14.98 2.66
N LEU A 103 14.81 -13.99 3.36
CA LEU A 103 15.99 -14.13 4.22
C LEU A 103 15.69 -14.87 5.53
N LYS A 104 14.44 -14.80 6.02
CA LYS A 104 14.00 -15.35 7.31
C LYS A 104 14.73 -14.78 8.53
N GLN A 105 16.04 -14.52 8.43
CA GLN A 105 16.89 -13.94 9.48
C GLN A 105 17.81 -12.89 8.85
N PHE A 106 17.88 -11.69 9.45
CA PHE A 106 18.53 -10.53 8.82
C PHE A 106 18.85 -9.43 9.84
N SER A 107 19.86 -8.62 9.54
CA SER A 107 20.02 -7.29 10.15
C SER A 107 19.27 -6.23 9.35
N ALA A 108 19.07 -5.04 9.91
CA ALA A 108 18.45 -3.92 9.17
C ALA A 108 19.30 -3.49 7.96
N ARG A 109 20.62 -3.60 8.06
CA ARG A 109 21.56 -3.29 6.99
C ARG A 109 21.43 -4.27 5.83
N ASP A 110 21.45 -5.58 6.11
CA ASP A 110 21.28 -6.62 5.10
C ASP A 110 19.92 -6.47 4.42
N LEU A 111 18.89 -6.22 5.23
CA LEU A 111 17.54 -6.03 4.73
C LEU A 111 17.44 -4.83 3.78
N ALA A 112 18.07 -3.69 4.12
CA ALA A 112 18.10 -2.52 3.25
C ALA A 112 18.80 -2.82 1.93
N ALA A 113 19.95 -3.50 1.98
CA ALA A 113 20.70 -3.88 0.79
C ALA A 113 19.90 -4.81 -0.15
N HIS A 114 19.26 -5.84 0.42
CA HIS A 114 18.44 -6.79 -0.35
C HIS A 114 17.10 -6.21 -0.85
N SER A 115 16.64 -5.11 -0.25
CA SER A 115 15.36 -4.48 -0.59
C SER A 115 15.48 -3.33 -1.57
N SER A 116 16.69 -2.81 -1.78
CA SER A 116 16.95 -1.75 -2.74
C SER A 116 16.93 -2.30 -4.17
N THR A 117 16.32 -1.54 -5.07
CA THR A 117 16.26 -1.81 -6.51
C THR A 117 16.66 -0.55 -7.26
N SER A 118 16.90 -0.65 -8.58
CA SER A 118 17.16 0.51 -9.44
C SER A 118 16.08 1.60 -9.38
N GLU A 119 14.84 1.21 -9.08
CA GLU A 119 13.70 2.13 -9.00
C GLU A 119 13.40 2.63 -7.60
N THR A 120 13.80 1.88 -6.57
CA THR A 120 13.45 2.16 -5.17
C THR A 120 14.63 1.90 -4.26
N GLU A 121 15.25 2.96 -3.79
CA GLU A 121 16.27 2.89 -2.75
C GLU A 121 15.62 2.70 -1.38
N VAL A 122 16.12 1.76 -0.59
CA VAL A 122 15.68 1.50 0.78
C VAL A 122 16.84 1.76 1.72
N THR A 123 16.73 2.82 2.52
CA THR A 123 17.77 3.17 3.49
C THR A 123 17.76 2.23 4.70
N GLU A 124 18.93 2.07 5.34
CA GLU A 124 19.04 1.30 6.60
C GLU A 124 18.12 1.86 7.69
N ASN A 125 17.95 3.19 7.75
CA ASN A 125 17.04 3.82 8.71
C ASN A 125 15.59 3.42 8.46
N HIS A 126 15.13 3.39 7.20
CA HIS A 126 13.80 2.90 6.84
C HIS A 126 13.61 1.44 7.28
N ALA A 127 14.60 0.59 7.02
CA ALA A 127 14.57 -0.80 7.46
C ALA A 127 14.52 -0.92 9.00
N LYS A 128 15.32 -0.12 9.75
CA LYS A 128 15.29 -0.09 11.23
C LYS A 128 13.91 0.29 11.77
N VAL A 129 13.33 1.37 11.26
CA VAL A 129 12.00 1.85 11.69
C VAL A 129 10.93 0.80 11.41
N TYR A 130 10.95 0.20 10.23
CA TYR A 130 9.99 -0.84 9.87
C TYR A 130 10.16 -2.11 10.73
N CYS A 131 11.40 -2.56 10.96
CA CYS A 131 11.70 -3.67 11.87
C CYS A 131 11.21 -3.38 13.30
N SER A 132 11.37 -2.15 13.80
CA SER A 132 10.90 -1.76 15.14
C SER A 132 9.37 -1.89 15.25
N HIS A 133 8.63 -1.40 14.26
CA HIS A 133 7.18 -1.52 14.24
C HIS A 133 6.71 -2.99 14.16
N LEU A 134 7.34 -3.79 13.30
CA LEU A 134 7.01 -5.21 13.16
C LEU A 134 7.41 -6.03 14.41
N LEU A 135 8.48 -5.65 15.09
CA LEU A 135 8.89 -6.27 16.36
C LEU A 135 7.84 -5.98 17.45
N ALA A 136 7.42 -4.72 17.60
CA ALA A 136 6.37 -4.31 18.53
C ALA A 136 5.03 -5.00 18.25
N ALA A 137 4.72 -5.26 16.97
CA ALA A 137 3.51 -5.95 16.53
C ALA A 137 3.61 -7.50 16.54
N GLY A 138 4.72 -8.06 16.99
CA GLY A 138 4.91 -9.51 17.12
C GLY A 138 5.15 -10.27 15.81
N TYR A 139 5.55 -9.59 14.74
CA TYR A 139 5.95 -10.24 13.48
C TYR A 139 7.39 -10.72 13.49
N LEU A 140 8.23 -10.04 14.26
CA LEU A 140 9.66 -10.32 14.38
C LEU A 140 10.03 -10.72 15.79
N ARG A 141 11.16 -11.41 15.92
CA ARG A 141 11.86 -11.70 17.17
C ARG A 141 13.31 -11.29 17.05
N VAL A 142 13.89 -10.73 18.12
CA VAL A 142 15.34 -10.47 18.20
C VAL A 142 16.05 -11.80 18.45
N VAL A 143 16.94 -12.18 17.55
CA VAL A 143 17.83 -13.35 17.70
C VAL A 143 19.11 -12.93 18.37
N GLN A 144 19.62 -11.75 18.01
CA GLN A 144 20.82 -11.17 18.58
C GLN A 144 20.58 -9.70 18.87
N LYS A 145 20.83 -9.29 20.12
CA LYS A 145 20.75 -7.87 20.51
C LYS A 145 21.91 -7.08 19.90
N ALA A 146 21.63 -5.81 19.57
CA ALA A 146 22.68 -4.88 19.16
C ALA A 146 23.68 -4.64 20.32
N SER A 147 24.96 -4.48 19.95
CA SER A 147 26.03 -4.02 20.86
C SER A 147 26.90 -3.02 20.09
N PRO A 148 26.46 -1.73 20.01
CA PRO A 148 27.21 -0.72 19.29
C PRO A 148 28.62 -0.52 19.89
N PRO A 149 29.62 -0.16 19.08
CA PRO A 149 29.55 -0.01 17.61
C PRO A 149 29.76 -1.31 16.83
N ARG A 150 30.05 -2.41 17.50
CA ARG A 150 30.59 -3.64 16.87
C ARG A 150 29.53 -4.57 16.30
N ARG A 151 28.27 -4.52 16.76
CA ARG A 151 27.30 -5.56 16.43
C ARG A 151 25.91 -4.97 16.19
N SER A 152 25.33 -5.24 15.01
CA SER A 152 23.94 -4.92 14.68
C SER A 152 22.98 -5.95 15.28
N ALA A 153 21.74 -5.53 15.56
CA ALA A 153 20.68 -6.45 15.92
C ALA A 153 20.35 -7.38 14.74
N ILE A 154 20.10 -8.65 15.07
CA ILE A 154 19.59 -9.63 14.09
C ILE A 154 18.17 -10.00 14.49
N TYR A 155 17.28 -9.93 13.51
CA TYR A 155 15.86 -10.24 13.63
C TYR A 155 15.55 -11.54 12.89
N ARG A 156 14.50 -12.22 13.33
CA ARG A 156 13.90 -13.37 12.64
C ARG A 156 12.43 -13.11 12.41
N LEU A 157 11.95 -13.35 11.19
CA LEU A 157 10.54 -13.37 10.88
C LEU A 157 9.90 -14.60 11.52
N ILE A 158 8.92 -14.38 12.41
CA ILE A 158 8.20 -15.44 13.14
C ILE A 158 6.73 -15.53 12.73
N ARG A 159 6.18 -14.46 12.13
CA ARG A 159 4.80 -14.41 11.68
C ARG A 159 4.75 -13.96 10.20
N ASP A 160 4.60 -14.92 9.30
CA ASP A 160 4.40 -14.67 7.87
C ASP A 160 2.90 -14.73 7.55
N THR A 161 2.29 -13.58 7.26
CA THR A 161 0.84 -13.47 6.97
C THR A 161 0.53 -13.42 5.49
N GLY A 162 1.51 -13.65 4.63
CA GLY A 162 1.32 -13.67 3.19
C GLY A 162 2.10 -12.57 2.46
N PRO A 163 1.86 -12.40 1.16
CA PRO A 163 2.69 -11.53 0.29
C PRO A 163 2.50 -10.03 0.54
N VAL A 164 1.37 -9.63 1.09
CA VAL A 164 1.05 -8.21 1.33
C VAL A 164 1.73 -7.74 2.63
N PRO A 165 2.53 -6.65 2.59
CA PRO A 165 3.23 -6.17 3.77
C PRO A 165 2.28 -5.60 4.83
N PRO A 166 2.54 -5.84 6.12
CA PRO A 166 1.86 -5.12 7.19
C PRO A 166 2.05 -3.61 7.05
N LYS A 167 0.96 -2.86 7.18
CA LYS A 167 0.97 -1.40 7.06
C LYS A 167 1.09 -0.77 8.44
N THR A 168 2.04 0.16 8.60
CA THR A 168 2.11 1.01 9.79
C THR A 168 1.12 2.16 9.68
N GLN A 169 0.37 2.43 10.75
CA GLN A 169 -0.61 3.51 10.82
C GLN A 169 -0.23 4.49 11.92
N ARG A 170 -0.44 5.76 11.68
CA ARG A 170 -0.40 6.78 12.73
C ARG A 170 -1.81 6.97 13.27
N VAL A 171 -2.00 6.69 14.55
CA VAL A 171 -3.24 7.01 15.26
C VAL A 171 -3.05 8.37 15.90
N GLN A 172 -3.97 9.31 15.63
CA GLN A 172 -4.02 10.57 16.36
C GLN A 172 -4.76 10.33 17.69
N GLN A 173 -4.14 10.75 18.76
CA GLN A 173 -4.75 10.67 20.10
C GLN A 173 -4.75 12.07 20.72
N VAL A 174 -5.79 12.37 21.44
CA VAL A 174 -5.89 13.56 22.30
C VAL A 174 -5.66 13.11 23.73
N TYR A 175 -4.60 13.63 24.34
CA TYR A 175 -4.33 13.44 25.77
C TYR A 175 -4.86 14.65 26.54
N ASP A 176 -5.70 14.41 27.52
CA ASP A 176 -6.14 15.45 28.45
C ASP A 176 -5.24 15.43 29.72
N PRO A 177 -4.39 16.43 29.90
CA PRO A 177 -3.48 16.47 31.05
C PRO A 177 -4.21 16.69 32.39
N ASN A 178 -5.49 17.14 32.40
CA ASN A 178 -6.25 17.37 33.63
C ASN A 178 -6.86 16.07 34.16
N THR A 179 -7.27 15.17 33.27
CA THR A 179 -7.90 13.88 33.64
C THR A 179 -6.94 12.70 33.51
N GLY A 180 -5.82 12.86 32.77
CA GLY A 180 -4.90 11.78 32.43
C GLY A 180 -5.45 10.82 31.38
N GLU A 181 -6.58 11.14 30.75
CA GLU A 181 -7.23 10.28 29.78
C GLU A 181 -6.68 10.47 28.35
N VAL A 182 -6.64 9.37 27.62
CA VAL A 182 -6.24 9.35 26.20
C VAL A 182 -7.45 8.96 25.35
N HIS A 183 -7.86 9.87 24.48
CA HIS A 183 -8.96 9.64 23.55
C HIS A 183 -8.40 9.46 22.12
N ALA A 184 -8.81 8.40 21.41
CA ALA A 184 -8.50 8.26 20.01
C ALA A 184 -9.23 9.31 19.18
N ALA A 185 -8.49 10.22 18.52
CA ALA A 185 -9.09 11.19 17.62
C ALA A 185 -9.47 10.45 16.32
N GLY A 186 -10.70 9.93 16.25
CA GLY A 186 -11.20 9.26 15.06
C GLY A 186 -11.91 7.93 15.29
N GLY A 187 -12.37 7.67 16.49
CA GLY A 187 -13.33 6.60 16.75
C GLY A 187 -14.67 6.94 16.08
N ALA A 188 -15.04 6.17 15.07
CA ALA A 188 -16.36 6.25 14.46
C ALA A 188 -17.45 5.96 15.50
N ARG A 189 -18.53 6.74 15.48
CA ARG A 189 -19.86 6.29 15.86
C ARG A 189 -20.44 5.48 14.72
#